data_ec05c5bc980c68046c5d56ab6cf08edc
#
_entry.id   ec05c5bc980c68046c5d56ab6cf08edc
#
_cell.length_a   1.000
_cell.length_b   1.000
_cell.length_c   1.000
_cell.angle_alpha   90.00
_cell.angle_beta   90.00
_cell.angle_gamma   90.00
#
_symmetry.space_group_name_H-M   'P 1'
#
loop_
_entity.id
_entity.type
_entity.pdbx_description
1 polymer ?
#
loop_
_entity_poly.entity_id
_entity_poly.type
_entity_poly.pdbx_seq_one_letter_code
_entity_poly.pdbx_strand_id
1 'polypeptide(L)'
;MHYLDTGRARRAAKIAGCSPTRLLKLCERCISIAEDGMPEGFIALVDGVRLNVYRRRKGLPKGKNSARKGSAGAFNALLAAYPDLESKLIECINNGGGEKKPSKAPLVAAVFGVFVRECAKLRGQDEYPNNTESKARRSVERFVKAYKIAHPELAGVWHGEEANKKLTLGNGLHSFKLATVPYSVVGIDAHEIHCIGTVVIDGPGGARAIPIERLWIYACCDEGSRAVLGYSVAISTEVRADDLVAAVKCGTVLWERRAARIGDYVYRSGSGLPYGTIKGLGPCRPSCIKLDNAAAHYSKQVQNGLRRSLGCTLTWGPVGCWWSNAITERLFRTLETHGFQILPSSTGSNTQDVHRGNSAKEATKHGIRFDDLVDLVDVLFAEYNSSKCKALGGISPLEALTGHLDLGDAVIQRPVPPRTALSPPLGVSIERLPVRGNYEEGRRPYVEIDESRYTSPSLAERFDLIGERVVAHVDGSDMREVPLYSEKGASLGTAVPDKLYWRENKHSRWLRKQVNKAVRRGYIDNAASNPIEQFIALSARAAYDGHNPARPKVSKDGTRAAAASHETKKPVSVKAPKKGGTDDTTPVRPIGRIPKHLRNTDWSKY
;
A
#
# COMPACT_ATOMS: atom_id res chain seq x y z
N MET A 1 -13.83 -47.23 -46.33
CA MET A 1 -15.27 -47.36 -45.94
C MET A 1 -15.92 -48.74 -46.19
N HIS A 2 -15.17 -49.76 -46.52
CA HIS A 2 -15.70 -51.12 -46.81
C HIS A 2 -15.78 -52.05 -45.59
N TYR A 3 -15.59 -51.61 -44.38
CA TYR A 3 -15.45 -52.52 -43.22
C TYR A 3 -16.63 -52.57 -42.27
N LEU A 4 -17.72 -51.84 -42.49
CA LEU A 4 -18.92 -51.98 -41.70
C LEU A 4 -20.05 -52.56 -42.59
N ASP A 5 -20.18 -53.88 -42.58
CA ASP A 5 -21.38 -54.54 -42.97
C ASP A 5 -22.59 -53.87 -42.30
N THR A 6 -23.70 -53.70 -43.06
CA THR A 6 -24.89 -53.00 -42.59
C THR A 6 -25.45 -53.55 -41.25
N GLY A 7 -25.24 -54.83 -40.97
CA GLY A 7 -25.59 -55.44 -39.68
C GLY A 7 -24.70 -55.05 -38.51
N ARG A 8 -23.43 -54.82 -38.73
CA ARG A 8 -22.47 -54.36 -37.70
C ARG A 8 -22.68 -52.89 -37.38
N ALA A 9 -22.91 -52.05 -38.40
CA ALA A 9 -23.22 -50.64 -38.22
C ALA A 9 -24.51 -50.42 -37.38
N ARG A 10 -25.56 -51.23 -37.61
CA ARG A 10 -26.81 -51.18 -36.83
C ARG A 10 -26.57 -51.59 -35.36
N ARG A 11 -25.80 -52.65 -35.09
CA ARG A 11 -25.45 -53.08 -33.72
C ARG A 11 -24.63 -52.03 -32.97
N ALA A 12 -23.58 -51.50 -33.60
CA ALA A 12 -22.76 -50.45 -33.04
C ALA A 12 -23.56 -49.15 -32.75
N ALA A 13 -24.44 -48.76 -33.65
CA ALA A 13 -25.33 -47.60 -33.47
C ALA A 13 -26.29 -47.79 -32.31
N LYS A 14 -26.81 -48.99 -32.09
CA LYS A 14 -27.67 -49.30 -30.92
C LYS A 14 -26.89 -49.17 -29.59
N ILE A 15 -25.65 -49.64 -29.54
CA ILE A 15 -24.78 -49.50 -28.39
C ILE A 15 -24.45 -48.02 -28.13
N ALA A 16 -24.16 -47.26 -29.19
CA ALA A 16 -23.86 -45.82 -29.11
C ALA A 16 -25.08 -44.93 -28.90
N GLY A 17 -26.28 -45.47 -28.82
CA GLY A 17 -27.52 -44.69 -28.63
C GLY A 17 -27.82 -43.71 -29.77
N CYS A 18 -27.42 -44.00 -30.99
CA CYS A 18 -27.60 -43.14 -32.15
C CYS A 18 -28.07 -43.90 -33.39
N SER A 19 -28.52 -43.18 -34.44
CA SER A 19 -28.88 -43.82 -35.71
C SER A 19 -27.63 -44.33 -36.46
N PRO A 20 -27.72 -45.42 -37.26
CA PRO A 20 -26.62 -45.90 -38.08
C PRO A 20 -26.03 -44.85 -39.00
N THR A 21 -26.81 -44.00 -39.59
CA THR A 21 -26.40 -42.89 -40.44
C THR A 21 -25.61 -41.83 -39.63
N ARG A 22 -25.98 -41.58 -38.38
CA ARG A 22 -25.26 -40.67 -37.49
C ARG A 22 -23.91 -41.26 -37.08
N LEU A 23 -23.87 -42.56 -36.75
CA LEU A 23 -22.62 -43.25 -36.42
C LEU A 23 -21.62 -43.19 -37.58
N LEU A 24 -22.06 -43.52 -38.82
CA LEU A 24 -21.19 -43.43 -40.00
C LEU A 24 -20.61 -42.01 -40.19
N LYS A 25 -21.44 -40.97 -40.06
CA LYS A 25 -21.00 -39.58 -40.13
C LYS A 25 -19.98 -39.21 -39.03
N LEU A 26 -20.11 -39.77 -37.85
CA LEU A 26 -19.13 -39.56 -36.77
C LEU A 26 -17.83 -40.27 -37.06
N CYS A 27 -17.87 -41.50 -37.62
CA CYS A 27 -16.68 -42.22 -38.09
C CYS A 27 -15.98 -41.46 -39.22
N GLU A 28 -16.72 -40.98 -40.22
CA GLU A 28 -16.18 -40.13 -41.29
C GLU A 28 -15.48 -38.89 -40.75
N ARG A 29 -16.04 -38.25 -39.73
CA ARG A 29 -15.38 -37.12 -39.08
C ARG A 29 -14.08 -37.49 -38.39
N CYS A 30 -14.01 -38.65 -37.74
CA CYS A 30 -12.78 -39.10 -37.08
C CYS A 30 -11.64 -39.43 -38.06
N ILE A 31 -11.95 -39.86 -39.25
CA ILE A 31 -10.96 -40.23 -40.28
C ILE A 31 -10.67 -39.09 -41.27
N SER A 32 -11.39 -37.95 -41.16
CA SER A 32 -11.06 -36.78 -41.99
C SER A 32 -9.67 -36.26 -41.65
N ILE A 33 -8.96 -35.80 -42.67
CA ILE A 33 -7.58 -35.29 -42.52
C ILE A 33 -7.66 -33.82 -42.16
N ALA A 34 -6.97 -33.45 -41.09
CA ALA A 34 -6.79 -32.06 -40.64
C ALA A 34 -5.74 -31.33 -41.49
N GLU A 35 -5.59 -30.01 -41.30
CA GLU A 35 -4.65 -29.17 -42.04
C GLU A 35 -3.16 -29.60 -41.84
N ASP A 36 -2.86 -30.26 -40.75
CA ASP A 36 -1.53 -30.82 -40.43
C ASP A 36 -1.26 -32.16 -41.10
N GLY A 37 -2.18 -32.67 -41.92
CA GLY A 37 -2.05 -33.94 -42.63
C GLY A 37 -2.37 -35.18 -41.78
N MET A 38 -2.79 -35.02 -40.53
CA MET A 38 -3.14 -36.13 -39.64
C MET A 38 -4.66 -36.32 -39.54
N PRO A 39 -5.14 -37.58 -39.27
CA PRO A 39 -6.57 -37.80 -39.00
C PRO A 39 -7.04 -37.03 -37.76
N GLU A 40 -8.21 -36.38 -37.83
CA GLU A 40 -8.78 -35.62 -36.70
C GLU A 40 -9.03 -36.48 -35.45
N GLY A 41 -9.22 -37.76 -35.60
CA GLY A 41 -9.40 -38.68 -34.49
C GLY A 41 -10.64 -38.40 -33.63
N PHE A 42 -10.60 -38.81 -32.38
CA PHE A 42 -11.71 -38.68 -31.45
C PHE A 42 -12.04 -37.21 -31.05
N ILE A 43 -11.12 -36.29 -31.29
CA ILE A 43 -11.38 -34.84 -31.06
C ILE A 43 -12.55 -34.35 -31.90
N ALA A 44 -12.71 -34.92 -33.12
CA ALA A 44 -13.84 -34.62 -34.00
C ALA A 44 -15.22 -35.00 -33.42
N LEU A 45 -15.26 -35.83 -32.36
CA LEU A 45 -16.49 -36.25 -31.71
C LEU A 45 -16.92 -35.31 -30.54
N VAL A 46 -16.01 -34.43 -30.10
CA VAL A 46 -16.31 -33.50 -28.99
C VAL A 46 -17.37 -32.50 -29.46
N ASP A 47 -18.50 -32.45 -28.74
CA ASP A 47 -19.56 -31.52 -29.05
C ASP A 47 -19.10 -30.06 -28.94
N GLY A 48 -19.32 -29.29 -30.01
CA GLY A 48 -18.89 -27.88 -30.07
C GLY A 48 -17.51 -27.63 -30.69
N VAL A 49 -16.67 -28.63 -30.88
CA VAL A 49 -15.43 -28.52 -31.67
C VAL A 49 -15.81 -28.54 -33.15
N ARG A 50 -15.91 -27.37 -33.74
CA ARG A 50 -16.12 -27.22 -35.20
C ARG A 50 -14.76 -26.88 -35.79
N LEU A 51 -14.17 -27.84 -36.47
CA LEU A 51 -12.90 -27.72 -37.20
C LEU A 51 -13.00 -26.74 -38.39
N ASN A 52 -14.19 -26.56 -38.93
CA ASN A 52 -14.45 -25.57 -39.97
C ASN A 52 -15.44 -24.51 -39.46
N VAL A 53 -15.05 -23.24 -39.53
CA VAL A 53 -15.92 -22.09 -39.24
C VAL A 53 -17.13 -22.17 -40.17
N TYR A 54 -18.33 -22.25 -39.59
CA TYR A 54 -19.57 -22.29 -40.38
C TYR A 54 -19.70 -21.01 -41.21
N ARG A 55 -19.62 -21.12 -42.53
CA ARG A 55 -19.89 -20.03 -43.46
C ARG A 55 -21.27 -20.17 -44.04
N ARG A 56 -22.09 -19.13 -43.84
CA ARG A 56 -23.44 -19.09 -44.36
C ARG A 56 -23.43 -19.02 -45.88
N ARG A 57 -24.06 -19.98 -46.54
CA ARG A 57 -24.24 -20.01 -48.01
C ARG A 57 -25.54 -19.40 -48.50
N LYS A 58 -26.52 -19.24 -47.59
CA LYS A 58 -27.83 -18.65 -47.87
C LYS A 58 -27.81 -17.14 -47.66
N GLY A 59 -28.57 -16.35 -48.40
CA GLY A 59 -28.72 -14.91 -48.19
C GLY A 59 -29.21 -14.57 -46.79
N LEU A 60 -29.14 -13.28 -46.41
CA LEU A 60 -29.60 -12.82 -45.10
C LEU A 60 -31.10 -13.06 -44.93
N PRO A 61 -31.58 -13.42 -43.72
CA PRO A 61 -32.99 -13.69 -43.48
C PRO A 61 -33.89 -12.49 -43.78
N LYS A 62 -35.00 -12.71 -44.49
CA LYS A 62 -36.05 -11.70 -44.79
C LYS A 62 -37.41 -12.19 -44.30
N GLY A 63 -38.30 -11.25 -43.91
CA GLY A 63 -39.67 -11.52 -43.49
C GLY A 63 -39.84 -11.76 -41.98
N LYS A 64 -41.04 -11.47 -41.45
CA LYS A 64 -41.35 -11.45 -40.01
C LYS A 64 -41.23 -12.82 -39.29
N ASN A 65 -41.35 -13.92 -39.99
CA ASN A 65 -41.35 -15.28 -39.41
C ASN A 65 -39.99 -16.01 -39.49
N SER A 66 -38.93 -15.39 -40.02
CA SER A 66 -37.64 -16.03 -40.19
C SER A 66 -36.79 -16.04 -38.91
N ALA A 67 -37.29 -15.46 -37.82
CA ALA A 67 -36.51 -15.20 -36.60
C ALA A 67 -36.11 -16.46 -35.79
N ARG A 68 -36.85 -17.59 -35.91
CA ARG A 68 -36.64 -18.79 -35.09
C ARG A 68 -35.89 -19.93 -35.80
N LYS A 69 -35.86 -19.97 -37.13
CA LYS A 69 -35.14 -21.01 -37.88
C LYS A 69 -34.32 -20.39 -39.01
N GLY A 70 -33.01 -20.65 -39.06
CA GLY A 70 -32.18 -20.28 -40.19
C GLY A 70 -31.28 -19.04 -40.05
N SER A 71 -31.11 -18.51 -38.83
CA SER A 71 -30.23 -17.32 -38.57
C SER A 71 -28.77 -17.69 -38.26
N ALA A 72 -28.40 -18.98 -38.32
CA ALA A 72 -27.00 -19.39 -38.11
C ALA A 72 -26.09 -18.68 -39.11
N GLY A 73 -25.00 -18.07 -38.62
CA GLY A 73 -24.02 -17.35 -39.42
C GLY A 73 -24.50 -16.03 -40.06
N ALA A 74 -25.77 -15.61 -39.80
CA ALA A 74 -26.31 -14.37 -40.37
C ALA A 74 -25.57 -13.12 -39.90
N PHE A 75 -25.10 -13.09 -38.67
CA PHE A 75 -24.34 -11.96 -38.12
C PHE A 75 -22.97 -11.78 -38.85
N ASN A 76 -22.20 -12.85 -38.99
CA ASN A 76 -20.93 -12.79 -39.72
C ASN A 76 -21.13 -12.47 -41.22
N ALA A 77 -22.20 -13.00 -41.83
CA ALA A 77 -22.56 -12.67 -43.22
C ALA A 77 -22.97 -11.21 -43.37
N LEU A 78 -23.61 -10.63 -42.35
CA LEU A 78 -23.95 -9.19 -42.32
C LEU A 78 -22.70 -8.33 -42.25
N LEU A 79 -21.77 -8.64 -41.35
CA LEU A 79 -20.50 -7.89 -41.23
C LEU A 79 -19.67 -8.00 -42.51
N ALA A 80 -19.60 -9.19 -43.10
CA ALA A 80 -18.89 -9.37 -44.38
C ALA A 80 -19.54 -8.58 -45.55
N ALA A 81 -20.88 -8.40 -45.54
CA ALA A 81 -21.59 -7.59 -46.53
C ALA A 81 -21.46 -6.08 -46.31
N TYR A 82 -21.19 -5.66 -45.09
CA TYR A 82 -21.07 -4.25 -44.67
C TYR A 82 -19.81 -4.05 -43.81
N PRO A 83 -18.60 -3.98 -44.41
CA PRO A 83 -17.34 -3.81 -43.65
C PRO A 83 -17.30 -2.54 -42.80
N ASP A 84 -17.95 -1.45 -43.24
CA ASP A 84 -18.04 -0.20 -42.49
C ASP A 84 -18.79 -0.37 -41.16
N LEU A 85 -19.78 -1.27 -41.12
CA LEU A 85 -20.48 -1.61 -39.89
C LEU A 85 -19.54 -2.28 -38.90
N GLU A 86 -18.73 -3.24 -39.36
CA GLU A 86 -17.75 -3.92 -38.51
C GLU A 86 -16.70 -2.93 -37.97
N SER A 87 -16.19 -2.05 -38.83
CA SER A 87 -15.22 -1.00 -38.45
C SER A 87 -15.76 -0.09 -37.36
N LYS A 88 -17.03 0.36 -37.47
CA LYS A 88 -17.69 1.17 -36.43
C LYS A 88 -17.89 0.45 -35.11
N LEU A 89 -18.19 -0.85 -35.14
CA LEU A 89 -18.29 -1.66 -33.92
C LEU A 89 -16.92 -1.78 -33.24
N ILE A 90 -15.87 -2.05 -34.01
CA ILE A 90 -14.50 -2.14 -33.52
C ILE A 90 -14.04 -0.80 -32.94
N GLU A 91 -14.30 0.30 -33.62
CA GLU A 91 -13.99 1.64 -33.12
C GLU A 91 -14.69 1.92 -31.78
N CYS A 92 -15.99 1.59 -31.69
CA CYS A 92 -16.74 1.73 -30.44
C CYS A 92 -16.13 0.88 -29.31
N ILE A 93 -15.67 -0.36 -29.60
CA ILE A 93 -15.02 -1.22 -28.61
C ILE A 93 -13.68 -0.61 -28.18
N ASN A 94 -12.86 -0.14 -29.12
CA ASN A 94 -11.55 0.46 -28.87
C ASN A 94 -11.65 1.75 -28.03
N ASN A 95 -12.73 2.50 -28.22
CA ASN A 95 -13.01 3.72 -27.44
C ASN A 95 -13.77 3.46 -26.12
N GLY A 96 -13.88 2.21 -25.68
CA GLY A 96 -14.56 1.88 -24.41
C GLY A 96 -16.06 2.17 -24.41
N GLY A 97 -16.71 2.09 -25.57
CA GLY A 97 -18.16 2.30 -25.73
C GLY A 97 -18.60 3.75 -25.95
N GLY A 98 -17.69 4.71 -26.03
CA GLY A 98 -17.97 6.12 -26.32
C GLY A 98 -17.36 6.59 -27.64
N GLU A 99 -17.70 7.79 -28.11
CA GLU A 99 -17.14 8.37 -29.35
C GLU A 99 -15.73 8.92 -29.14
N LYS A 100 -15.47 9.62 -28.01
CA LYS A 100 -14.18 10.24 -27.68
C LYS A 100 -13.61 9.86 -26.32
N LYS A 101 -14.45 9.34 -25.42
CA LYS A 101 -14.08 8.91 -24.06
C LYS A 101 -14.83 7.65 -23.69
N PRO A 102 -14.29 6.78 -22.79
CA PRO A 102 -15.01 5.60 -22.33
C PRO A 102 -16.40 5.94 -21.78
N SER A 103 -17.40 5.18 -22.19
CA SER A 103 -18.77 5.35 -21.71
C SER A 103 -18.93 4.79 -20.29
N LYS A 104 -19.82 5.41 -19.49
CA LYS A 104 -20.25 4.84 -18.21
C LYS A 104 -21.19 3.65 -18.38
N ALA A 105 -21.77 3.48 -19.56
CA ALA A 105 -22.62 2.33 -19.87
C ALA A 105 -21.79 1.06 -20.05
N PRO A 106 -22.35 -0.14 -19.75
CA PRO A 106 -21.68 -1.40 -20.05
C PRO A 106 -21.30 -1.48 -21.54
N LEU A 107 -20.04 -1.85 -21.83
CA LEU A 107 -19.50 -1.86 -23.19
C LEU A 107 -20.41 -2.58 -24.20
N VAL A 108 -20.91 -3.75 -23.83
CA VAL A 108 -21.83 -4.53 -24.69
C VAL A 108 -23.10 -3.73 -25.03
N ALA A 109 -23.65 -2.97 -24.09
CA ALA A 109 -24.84 -2.15 -24.32
C ALA A 109 -24.55 -1.00 -25.28
N ALA A 110 -23.38 -0.36 -25.14
CA ALA A 110 -22.94 0.72 -26.03
C ALA A 110 -22.74 0.21 -27.47
N VAL A 111 -21.98 -0.87 -27.65
CA VAL A 111 -21.75 -1.51 -28.96
C VAL A 111 -23.04 -1.98 -29.59
N PHE A 112 -23.95 -2.57 -28.81
CA PHE A 112 -25.26 -2.97 -29.28
C PHE A 112 -26.10 -1.78 -29.73
N GLY A 113 -26.06 -0.65 -29.03
CA GLY A 113 -26.69 0.59 -29.43
C GLY A 113 -26.19 1.11 -30.78
N VAL A 114 -24.88 1.10 -31.01
CA VAL A 114 -24.27 1.43 -32.32
C VAL A 114 -24.75 0.47 -33.39
N PHE A 115 -24.68 -0.84 -33.12
CA PHE A 115 -25.13 -1.86 -34.07
C PHE A 115 -26.60 -1.66 -34.52
N VAL A 116 -27.51 -1.45 -33.57
CA VAL A 116 -28.94 -1.25 -33.90
C VAL A 116 -29.14 0.02 -34.72
N ARG A 117 -28.48 1.14 -34.36
CA ARG A 117 -28.59 2.39 -35.11
C ARG A 117 -28.08 2.27 -36.56
N GLU A 118 -26.93 1.66 -36.73
CA GLU A 118 -26.35 1.50 -38.07
C GLU A 118 -27.15 0.49 -38.92
N CYS A 119 -27.62 -0.60 -38.33
CA CYS A 119 -28.48 -1.56 -39.03
C CYS A 119 -29.82 -0.95 -39.44
N ALA A 120 -30.39 -0.04 -38.65
CA ALA A 120 -31.63 0.65 -39.00
C ALA A 120 -31.46 1.57 -40.23
N LYS A 121 -30.24 2.09 -40.46
CA LYS A 121 -29.91 2.88 -41.67
C LYS A 121 -29.67 2.02 -42.92
N LEU A 122 -29.08 0.84 -42.72
CA LEU A 122 -28.61 -0.02 -43.80
C LEU A 122 -29.64 -1.03 -44.27
N ARG A 123 -30.62 -1.37 -43.43
CA ARG A 123 -31.53 -2.50 -43.64
C ARG A 123 -33.00 -2.12 -43.34
N GLY A 124 -33.91 -2.65 -44.14
CA GLY A 124 -35.34 -2.50 -43.91
C GLY A 124 -35.83 -3.19 -42.64
N GLN A 125 -37.04 -2.84 -42.20
CA GLN A 125 -37.66 -3.39 -40.98
C GLN A 125 -37.94 -4.91 -41.07
N ASP A 126 -38.18 -5.44 -42.28
CA ASP A 126 -38.43 -6.86 -42.53
C ASP A 126 -37.13 -7.66 -42.83
N GLU A 127 -35.99 -7.06 -42.68
CA GLU A 127 -34.70 -7.67 -42.94
C GLU A 127 -33.87 -7.86 -41.66
N TYR A 128 -33.05 -8.95 -41.64
CA TYR A 128 -32.14 -9.19 -40.54
C TYR A 128 -31.15 -8.03 -40.38
N PRO A 129 -30.88 -7.53 -39.14
CA PRO A 129 -31.36 -8.01 -37.83
C PRO A 129 -32.68 -7.39 -37.36
N ASN A 130 -33.22 -6.38 -38.06
CA ASN A 130 -34.37 -5.58 -37.64
C ASN A 130 -35.65 -6.40 -37.50
N ASN A 131 -35.79 -7.50 -38.28
CA ASN A 131 -36.91 -8.43 -38.26
C ASN A 131 -36.86 -9.42 -37.08
N THR A 132 -35.90 -9.31 -36.17
CA THR A 132 -35.79 -10.19 -34.99
C THR A 132 -36.03 -9.39 -33.71
N GLU A 133 -36.74 -9.97 -32.74
CA GLU A 133 -37.02 -9.32 -31.45
C GLU A 133 -35.74 -8.92 -30.71
N SER A 134 -34.75 -9.79 -30.67
CA SER A 134 -33.46 -9.56 -30.00
C SER A 134 -32.49 -8.72 -30.81
N LYS A 135 -32.79 -8.34 -32.06
CA LYS A 135 -31.92 -7.61 -32.97
C LYS A 135 -30.48 -8.14 -32.95
N ALA A 136 -30.31 -9.46 -32.91
CA ALA A 136 -29.03 -10.16 -32.84
C ALA A 136 -28.14 -9.86 -31.60
N ARG A 137 -28.71 -9.40 -30.49
CA ARG A 137 -27.95 -9.00 -29.27
C ARG A 137 -26.94 -10.05 -28.83
N ARG A 138 -27.31 -11.33 -28.74
CA ARG A 138 -26.40 -12.42 -28.38
C ARG A 138 -25.21 -12.58 -29.35
N SER A 139 -25.36 -12.19 -30.60
CA SER A 139 -24.27 -12.24 -31.58
C SER A 139 -23.30 -11.08 -31.37
N VAL A 140 -23.80 -9.89 -31.05
CA VAL A 140 -22.99 -8.74 -30.65
C VAL A 140 -22.24 -9.03 -29.35
N GLU A 141 -22.88 -9.64 -28.35
CA GLU A 141 -22.23 -10.04 -27.10
C GLU A 141 -21.05 -11.01 -27.36
N ARG A 142 -21.24 -12.00 -28.23
CA ARG A 142 -20.18 -12.93 -28.62
C ARG A 142 -19.08 -12.26 -29.40
N PHE A 143 -19.40 -11.33 -30.28
CA PHE A 143 -18.43 -10.55 -31.04
C PHE A 143 -17.56 -9.70 -30.12
N VAL A 144 -18.16 -8.95 -29.20
CA VAL A 144 -17.42 -8.15 -28.18
C VAL A 144 -16.54 -9.04 -27.31
N LYS A 145 -17.06 -10.20 -26.87
CA LYS A 145 -16.28 -11.16 -26.08
C LYS A 145 -15.08 -11.72 -26.85
N ALA A 146 -15.30 -12.12 -28.11
CA ALA A 146 -14.23 -12.63 -28.97
C ALA A 146 -13.16 -11.55 -29.24
N TYR A 147 -13.59 -10.32 -29.50
CA TYR A 147 -12.68 -9.20 -29.71
C TYR A 147 -11.84 -8.89 -28.46
N LYS A 148 -12.46 -8.90 -27.26
CA LYS A 148 -11.75 -8.73 -26.00
C LYS A 148 -10.69 -9.81 -25.74
N ILE A 149 -10.98 -11.05 -26.11
CA ILE A 149 -10.04 -12.16 -25.96
C ILE A 149 -8.86 -12.01 -26.93
N ALA A 150 -9.13 -11.53 -28.15
CA ALA A 150 -8.10 -11.30 -29.18
C ALA A 150 -7.23 -10.07 -28.90
N HIS A 151 -7.74 -9.09 -28.12
CA HIS A 151 -7.08 -7.82 -27.85
C HIS A 151 -6.97 -7.53 -26.34
N PRO A 152 -6.25 -8.38 -25.56
CA PRO A 152 -6.10 -8.20 -24.12
C PRO A 152 -5.39 -6.88 -23.76
N GLU A 153 -4.58 -6.32 -24.65
CA GLU A 153 -3.86 -5.05 -24.48
C GLU A 153 -4.79 -3.86 -24.26
N LEU A 154 -6.04 -3.95 -24.70
CA LEU A 154 -7.05 -2.91 -24.51
C LEU A 154 -7.81 -3.01 -23.18
N ALA A 155 -7.46 -3.95 -22.30
CA ALA A 155 -8.14 -4.12 -21.02
C ALA A 155 -8.12 -2.86 -20.14
N GLY A 156 -7.09 -2.03 -20.26
CA GLY A 156 -7.01 -0.73 -19.59
C GLY A 156 -8.13 0.24 -20.00
N VAL A 157 -8.50 0.24 -21.27
CA VAL A 157 -9.61 1.06 -21.80
C VAL A 157 -10.97 0.58 -21.27
N TRP A 158 -11.15 -0.74 -21.15
CA TRP A 158 -12.42 -1.34 -20.74
C TRP A 158 -12.62 -1.44 -19.23
N HIS A 159 -11.54 -1.59 -18.47
CA HIS A 159 -11.56 -1.92 -17.04
C HIS A 159 -10.67 -1.00 -16.18
N GLY A 160 -10.07 0.04 -16.79
CA GLY A 160 -9.24 1.03 -16.12
C GLY A 160 -7.77 0.60 -15.93
N GLU A 161 -6.97 1.50 -15.37
CA GLU A 161 -5.52 1.33 -15.24
C GLU A 161 -5.11 0.10 -14.41
N GLU A 162 -5.93 -0.28 -13.43
CA GLU A 162 -5.64 -1.47 -12.61
C GLU A 162 -5.67 -2.77 -13.43
N ALA A 163 -6.57 -2.87 -14.39
CA ALA A 163 -6.61 -4.00 -15.31
C ALA A 163 -5.37 -4.03 -16.21
N ASN A 164 -4.93 -2.87 -16.68
CA ASN A 164 -3.72 -2.74 -17.48
C ASN A 164 -2.47 -3.16 -16.68
N LYS A 165 -2.38 -2.73 -15.42
CA LYS A 165 -1.33 -3.17 -14.49
C LYS A 165 -1.33 -4.70 -14.30
N LYS A 166 -2.50 -5.32 -14.20
CA LYS A 166 -2.62 -6.79 -14.04
C LYS A 166 -2.19 -7.58 -15.28
N LEU A 167 -2.34 -7.03 -16.49
CA LEU A 167 -1.89 -7.68 -17.74
C LEU A 167 -0.37 -7.85 -17.82
N THR A 168 0.38 -7.02 -17.13
CA THR A 168 1.85 -7.15 -17.09
C THR A 168 2.32 -8.29 -16.18
N LEU A 169 1.40 -8.88 -15.40
CA LEU A 169 1.68 -9.97 -14.48
C LEU A 169 1.54 -11.34 -15.16
N GLY A 170 2.39 -12.30 -14.72
CA GLY A 170 2.19 -13.70 -15.05
C GLY A 170 2.40 -14.06 -16.52
N ASN A 171 3.17 -13.26 -17.27
CA ASN A 171 3.50 -13.54 -18.66
C ASN A 171 4.53 -14.70 -18.84
N GLY A 172 4.99 -15.29 -17.74
CA GLY A 172 5.94 -16.41 -17.75
C GLY A 172 7.39 -16.04 -18.08
N LEU A 173 7.65 -14.79 -18.50
CA LEU A 173 8.99 -14.36 -18.91
C LEU A 173 9.84 -13.87 -17.73
N HIS A 174 9.22 -13.38 -16.67
CA HIS A 174 9.90 -12.83 -15.50
C HIS A 174 9.29 -13.41 -14.23
N SER A 175 10.09 -14.12 -13.44
CA SER A 175 9.76 -14.46 -12.07
C SER A 175 10.64 -13.64 -11.14
N PHE A 176 10.02 -12.87 -10.24
CA PHE A 176 10.75 -12.28 -9.12
C PHE A 176 11.14 -13.43 -8.18
N LYS A 177 12.43 -13.72 -8.10
CA LYS A 177 12.94 -14.57 -7.03
C LYS A 177 12.98 -13.72 -5.77
N LEU A 178 12.11 -14.06 -4.82
CA LEU A 178 12.18 -13.47 -3.48
C LEU A 178 13.44 -13.98 -2.78
N ALA A 179 13.98 -13.13 -1.91
CA ALA A 179 15.05 -13.55 -1.03
C ALA A 179 14.55 -14.67 -0.09
N THR A 180 15.35 -15.70 0.07
CA THR A 180 15.03 -16.81 0.97
C THR A 180 15.73 -16.71 2.32
N VAL A 181 16.84 -15.98 2.37
CA VAL A 181 17.63 -15.76 3.58
C VAL A 181 17.20 -14.45 4.24
N PRO A 182 16.83 -14.47 5.52
CA PRO A 182 16.46 -13.26 6.26
C PRO A 182 17.55 -12.19 6.26
N TYR A 183 17.15 -10.92 6.31
CA TYR A 183 17.98 -9.73 6.19
C TYR A 183 18.78 -9.57 4.88
N SER A 184 18.59 -10.47 3.90
CA SER A 184 19.19 -10.26 2.58
C SER A 184 18.50 -9.12 1.83
N VAL A 185 17.17 -9.08 1.81
CA VAL A 185 16.37 -8.00 1.23
C VAL A 185 15.24 -7.62 2.18
N VAL A 186 15.17 -6.34 2.52
CA VAL A 186 14.09 -5.77 3.34
C VAL A 186 13.32 -4.76 2.50
N GLY A 187 12.04 -5.00 2.28
CA GLY A 187 11.13 -4.07 1.63
C GLY A 187 10.62 -3.02 2.62
N ILE A 188 10.60 -1.76 2.19
CA ILE A 188 9.99 -0.68 2.96
C ILE A 188 8.89 -0.06 2.12
N ASP A 189 7.73 0.12 2.75
CA ASP A 189 6.58 0.73 2.11
C ASP A 189 5.76 1.53 3.12
N ALA A 190 4.96 2.47 2.61
CA ALA A 190 4.10 3.35 3.39
C ALA A 190 2.64 3.06 3.09
N HIS A 191 1.82 3.01 4.13
CA HIS A 191 0.38 2.76 4.01
C HIS A 191 -0.43 3.74 4.85
N GLU A 192 -1.44 4.34 4.25
CA GLU A 192 -2.42 5.17 4.94
C GLU A 192 -3.53 4.30 5.50
N ILE A 193 -3.70 4.25 6.84
CA ILE A 193 -4.70 3.38 7.47
C ILE A 193 -6.13 3.77 7.11
N HIS A 194 -6.99 2.79 6.93
CA HIS A 194 -8.41 2.99 6.60
C HIS A 194 -9.27 3.23 7.85
N CYS A 195 -8.80 4.09 8.75
CA CYS A 195 -9.50 4.43 9.98
C CYS A 195 -9.23 5.88 10.38
N ILE A 196 -10.25 6.56 10.89
CA ILE A 196 -10.13 7.94 11.42
C ILE A 196 -9.98 7.88 12.93
N GLY A 197 -8.96 8.58 13.44
CA GLY A 197 -8.77 8.84 14.86
C GLY A 197 -9.23 10.23 15.26
N THR A 198 -9.30 10.47 16.56
CA THR A 198 -9.62 11.78 17.14
C THR A 198 -8.52 12.25 18.07
N VAL A 199 -8.39 13.54 18.21
CA VAL A 199 -7.67 14.21 19.30
C VAL A 199 -8.68 14.86 20.24
N VAL A 200 -8.47 14.74 21.55
CA VAL A 200 -9.30 15.43 22.55
C VAL A 200 -8.70 16.79 22.83
N ILE A 201 -9.49 17.84 22.64
CA ILE A 201 -9.08 19.23 22.84
C ILE A 201 -10.04 19.87 23.84
N ASP A 202 -9.47 20.43 24.90
CA ASP A 202 -10.21 21.21 25.91
C ASP A 202 -10.49 22.61 25.39
N GLY A 203 -11.68 23.14 25.69
CA GLY A 203 -12.08 24.48 25.28
C GLY A 203 -13.22 25.04 26.13
N PRO A 204 -13.69 26.25 25.83
CA PRO A 204 -14.71 26.95 26.65
C PRO A 204 -16.02 26.17 26.82
N GLY A 205 -16.37 25.32 25.87
CA GLY A 205 -17.58 24.46 25.92
C GLY A 205 -17.28 23.02 26.36
N GLY A 206 -16.17 22.78 27.08
CA GLY A 206 -15.73 21.45 27.52
C GLY A 206 -14.84 20.74 26.50
N ALA A 207 -14.38 19.52 26.84
CA ALA A 207 -13.53 18.69 25.98
C ALA A 207 -14.29 18.20 24.74
N ARG A 208 -13.68 18.29 23.58
CA ARG A 208 -14.22 17.79 22.30
C ARG A 208 -13.28 16.80 21.64
N ALA A 209 -13.82 15.69 21.17
CA ALA A 209 -13.10 14.74 20.32
C ALA A 209 -13.18 15.22 18.86
N ILE A 210 -12.07 15.70 18.33
CA ILE A 210 -11.98 16.27 16.99
C ILE A 210 -11.33 15.27 16.05
N PRO A 211 -11.99 14.86 14.95
CA PRO A 211 -11.41 13.94 13.97
C PRO A 211 -10.18 14.55 13.32
N ILE A 212 -9.13 13.74 13.19
CA ILE A 212 -7.88 14.09 12.52
C ILE A 212 -7.71 13.31 11.22
N GLU A 213 -6.76 13.70 10.39
CA GLU A 213 -6.40 12.97 9.19
C GLU A 213 -5.92 11.56 9.53
N ARG A 214 -6.04 10.65 8.57
CA ARG A 214 -5.60 9.26 8.74
C ARG A 214 -4.11 9.19 9.01
N LEU A 215 -3.71 8.21 9.79
CA LEU A 215 -2.31 7.97 10.11
C LEU A 215 -1.63 7.23 8.94
N TRP A 216 -0.34 7.50 8.77
CA TRP A 216 0.52 6.73 7.88
C TRP A 216 1.36 5.76 8.69
N ILE A 217 1.47 4.53 8.21
CA ILE A 217 2.35 3.50 8.75
C ILE A 217 3.45 3.23 7.73
N TYR A 218 4.69 3.23 8.18
CA TYR A 218 5.83 2.71 7.44
C TYR A 218 6.24 1.39 8.07
N ALA A 219 6.45 0.37 7.27
CA ALA A 219 6.87 -0.94 7.74
C ALA A 219 8.09 -1.43 6.97
N CYS A 220 9.06 -1.98 7.70
CA CYS A 220 10.22 -2.68 7.19
C CYS A 220 9.94 -4.18 7.27
N CYS A 221 9.66 -4.81 6.14
CA CYS A 221 9.32 -6.21 6.05
C CYS A 221 10.46 -7.01 5.39
N ASP A 222 10.96 -8.01 6.08
CA ASP A 222 11.98 -8.90 5.54
C ASP A 222 11.38 -9.87 4.52
N GLU A 223 12.00 -9.98 3.34
CA GLU A 223 11.49 -10.86 2.30
C GLU A 223 11.69 -12.34 2.63
N GLY A 224 12.74 -12.71 3.34
CA GLY A 224 13.07 -14.10 3.67
C GLY A 224 12.13 -14.68 4.73
N SER A 225 12.05 -14.05 5.87
CA SER A 225 11.24 -14.48 7.00
C SER A 225 9.81 -13.94 7.01
N ARG A 226 9.49 -12.96 6.17
CA ARG A 226 8.23 -12.18 6.21
C ARG A 226 8.06 -11.36 7.49
N ALA A 227 9.06 -11.31 8.37
CA ALA A 227 8.96 -10.60 9.64
C ALA A 227 8.95 -9.08 9.42
N VAL A 228 8.11 -8.39 10.18
CA VAL A 228 8.21 -6.94 10.36
C VAL A 228 9.34 -6.68 11.32
N LEU A 229 10.43 -6.10 10.81
CA LEU A 229 11.63 -5.80 11.59
C LEU A 229 11.50 -4.52 12.39
N GLY A 230 10.79 -3.54 11.84
CA GLY A 230 10.57 -2.24 12.45
C GLY A 230 9.48 -1.47 11.71
N TYR A 231 8.95 -0.44 12.36
CA TYR A 231 7.91 0.39 11.82
C TYR A 231 7.97 1.81 12.38
N SER A 232 7.27 2.74 11.74
CA SER A 232 6.95 4.05 12.30
C SER A 232 5.50 4.42 11.99
N VAL A 233 4.93 5.31 12.81
CA VAL A 233 3.58 5.86 12.60
C VAL A 233 3.71 7.37 12.49
N ALA A 234 3.23 7.94 11.40
CA ALA A 234 3.26 9.36 11.15
C ALA A 234 1.86 9.99 11.24
N ILE A 235 1.76 11.07 12.01
CA ILE A 235 0.57 11.92 12.10
C ILE A 235 0.79 13.08 11.15
N SER A 236 0.59 12.85 9.85
CA SER A 236 0.86 13.88 8.83
C SER A 236 -0.03 13.71 7.62
N THR A 237 -0.17 14.79 6.85
CA THR A 237 -0.90 14.82 5.58
C THR A 237 -0.11 14.19 4.44
N GLU A 238 1.19 13.99 4.61
CA GLU A 238 2.11 13.57 3.55
C GLU A 238 3.18 12.62 4.09
N VAL A 239 3.64 11.75 3.21
CA VAL A 239 4.77 10.82 3.42
C VAL A 239 6.08 11.60 3.55
N ARG A 240 6.84 11.38 4.63
CA ARG A 240 8.11 12.07 4.89
C ARG A 240 9.29 11.09 4.90
N ALA A 241 10.45 11.59 4.45
CA ALA A 241 11.70 10.86 4.50
C ALA A 241 12.12 10.47 5.94
N ASP A 242 11.85 11.35 6.91
CA ASP A 242 12.16 11.11 8.32
C ASP A 242 11.37 9.94 8.90
N ASP A 243 10.11 9.77 8.50
CA ASP A 243 9.24 8.68 8.97
C ASP A 243 9.74 7.33 8.44
N LEU A 244 10.19 7.28 7.17
CA LEU A 244 10.81 6.08 6.60
C LEU A 244 12.08 5.69 7.38
N VAL A 245 12.96 6.65 7.64
CA VAL A 245 14.19 6.42 8.39
C VAL A 245 13.87 5.99 9.83
N ALA A 246 12.81 6.54 10.43
CA ALA A 246 12.37 6.14 11.76
C ALA A 246 11.89 4.68 11.79
N ALA A 247 11.22 4.19 10.73
CA ALA A 247 10.84 2.79 10.62
C ALA A 247 12.05 1.85 10.60
N VAL A 248 13.09 2.21 9.84
CA VAL A 248 14.34 1.42 9.79
C VAL A 248 15.07 1.49 11.14
N LYS A 249 15.12 2.68 11.76
CA LYS A 249 15.74 2.87 13.09
C LYS A 249 15.05 2.02 14.16
N CYS A 250 13.71 1.89 14.11
CA CYS A 250 12.93 1.04 15.00
C CYS A 250 13.45 -0.42 14.97
N GLY A 251 13.76 -0.97 13.79
CA GLY A 251 14.29 -2.32 13.65
C GLY A 251 15.73 -2.51 14.19
N THR A 252 16.44 -1.42 14.52
CA THR A 252 17.78 -1.45 15.10
C THR A 252 17.82 -1.13 16.59
N VAL A 253 16.66 -0.85 17.19
CA VAL A 253 16.50 -0.57 18.62
C VAL A 253 15.80 -1.73 19.29
N LEU A 254 16.20 -2.06 20.51
CA LEU A 254 15.55 -3.12 21.29
C LEU A 254 14.06 -2.80 21.45
N TRP A 255 13.22 -3.70 20.97
CA TRP A 255 11.78 -3.55 21.11
C TRP A 255 11.34 -4.01 22.50
N GLU A 256 10.50 -3.22 23.11
CA GLU A 256 9.85 -3.51 24.39
C GLU A 256 8.34 -3.35 24.25
N ARG A 257 7.59 -4.20 24.93
CA ARG A 257 6.13 -4.11 24.95
C ARG A 257 5.70 -2.78 25.54
N ARG A 258 4.78 -2.13 24.89
CA ARG A 258 4.13 -0.95 25.45
C ARG A 258 3.20 -1.36 26.58
N ALA A 259 3.09 -0.53 27.61
CA ALA A 259 2.20 -0.79 28.75
C ALA A 259 0.69 -0.64 28.41
N ALA A 260 0.38 -0.43 27.14
CA ALA A 260 -0.99 -0.13 26.71
C ALA A 260 -1.79 -1.41 26.51
N ARG A 261 -2.97 -1.45 27.13
CA ARG A 261 -4.07 -2.35 26.77
C ARG A 261 -5.06 -1.56 25.92
N ILE A 262 -5.32 -2.06 24.72
CA ILE A 262 -6.20 -1.39 23.76
C ILE A 262 -7.46 -2.24 23.63
N GLY A 263 -8.44 -2.00 24.50
CA GLY A 263 -9.65 -2.81 24.55
C GLY A 263 -9.33 -4.29 24.79
N ASP A 264 -9.73 -5.15 23.82
CA ASP A 264 -9.43 -6.59 23.87
C ASP A 264 -8.14 -6.97 23.13
N TYR A 265 -7.43 -6.01 22.53
CA TYR A 265 -6.15 -6.24 21.88
C TYR A 265 -5.05 -6.28 22.93
N VAL A 266 -4.47 -7.46 23.13
CA VAL A 266 -3.37 -7.70 24.06
C VAL A 266 -2.24 -8.42 23.35
N TYR A 267 -1.00 -8.17 23.78
CA TYR A 267 0.12 -8.93 23.25
C TYR A 267 -0.01 -10.42 23.62
N ARG A 268 0.04 -11.27 22.63
CA ARG A 268 0.14 -12.72 22.86
C ARG A 268 1.49 -13.08 23.47
N SER A 269 1.55 -14.18 24.21
CA SER A 269 2.82 -14.71 24.69
C SER A 269 3.75 -15.01 23.51
N GLY A 270 5.02 -14.59 23.58
CA GLY A 270 5.99 -14.78 22.51
C GLY A 270 5.84 -13.84 21.30
N SER A 271 4.82 -12.95 21.27
CA SER A 271 4.69 -11.96 20.20
C SER A 271 5.62 -10.78 20.39
N GLY A 272 6.06 -10.17 19.28
CA GLY A 272 6.89 -8.96 19.30
C GLY A 272 7.61 -8.70 17.98
N LEU A 273 8.49 -7.69 18.00
CA LEU A 273 9.44 -7.50 16.92
C LEU A 273 10.68 -8.38 17.14
N PRO A 274 11.38 -8.80 16.07
CA PRO A 274 12.49 -9.75 16.17
C PRO A 274 13.55 -9.33 17.17
N TYR A 275 14.09 -8.10 17.06
CA TYR A 275 15.06 -7.58 18.03
C TYR A 275 14.37 -7.13 19.31
N GLY A 276 14.35 -7.96 20.30
CA GLY A 276 13.64 -7.84 21.56
C GLY A 276 12.81 -9.08 21.91
N THR A 277 12.48 -9.92 20.91
CA THR A 277 11.70 -11.14 21.11
C THR A 277 12.55 -12.40 20.93
N ILE A 278 13.45 -12.40 19.93
CA ILE A 278 14.30 -13.56 19.64
C ILE A 278 15.59 -13.46 20.48
N LYS A 279 15.81 -14.47 21.32
CA LYS A 279 17.03 -14.53 22.16
C LYS A 279 18.27 -14.66 21.28
N GLY A 280 19.28 -13.82 21.55
CA GLY A 280 20.54 -13.83 20.80
C GLY A 280 20.55 -13.01 19.51
N LEU A 281 19.40 -12.51 19.04
CA LEU A 281 19.34 -11.58 17.92
C LEU A 281 19.72 -10.17 18.42
N GLY A 282 20.76 -9.60 17.82
CA GLY A 282 21.18 -8.22 18.07
C GLY A 282 20.64 -7.23 17.02
N PRO A 283 21.07 -5.96 17.07
CA PRO A 283 20.71 -4.97 16.05
C PRO A 283 21.42 -5.29 14.73
N CYS A 284 20.71 -5.94 13.84
CA CYS A 284 21.19 -6.37 12.54
C CYS A 284 20.80 -5.40 11.42
N ARG A 285 21.63 -5.32 10.39
CA ARG A 285 21.38 -4.54 9.18
C ARG A 285 21.07 -5.44 7.99
N PRO A 286 20.15 -5.04 7.11
CA PRO A 286 19.92 -5.76 5.86
C PRO A 286 21.09 -5.59 4.88
N SER A 287 21.23 -6.54 3.96
CA SER A 287 22.16 -6.41 2.84
C SER A 287 21.64 -5.41 1.81
N CYS A 288 20.34 -5.48 1.53
CA CYS A 288 19.66 -4.62 0.57
C CYS A 288 18.34 -4.11 1.16
N ILE A 289 18.08 -2.82 0.97
CA ILE A 289 16.77 -2.22 1.24
C ILE A 289 16.11 -1.91 -0.10
N LYS A 290 14.89 -2.40 -0.25
CA LYS A 290 14.05 -2.21 -1.42
C LYS A 290 13.00 -1.15 -1.12
N LEU A 291 12.97 -0.13 -1.93
CA LEU A 291 12.10 1.03 -1.82
C LEU A 291 11.13 1.09 -3.01
N ASP A 292 9.98 1.70 -2.81
CA ASP A 292 9.11 2.08 -3.92
C ASP A 292 9.62 3.36 -4.61
N ASN A 293 8.93 3.79 -5.65
CA ASN A 293 9.28 4.98 -6.42
C ASN A 293 8.64 6.27 -5.88
N ALA A 294 8.22 6.32 -4.62
CA ALA A 294 7.70 7.55 -4.02
C ALA A 294 8.79 8.62 -3.91
N ALA A 295 8.44 9.88 -4.13
CA ALA A 295 9.40 11.00 -4.16
C ALA A 295 10.22 11.11 -2.86
N ALA A 296 9.64 10.81 -1.69
CA ALA A 296 10.33 10.82 -0.40
C ALA A 296 11.50 9.83 -0.35
N HIS A 297 11.42 8.71 -1.07
CA HIS A 297 12.43 7.66 -1.11
C HIS A 297 13.66 8.04 -1.94
N TYR A 298 13.54 9.02 -2.84
CA TYR A 298 14.67 9.57 -3.61
C TYR A 298 15.43 10.68 -2.88
N SER A 299 14.98 11.08 -1.69
CA SER A 299 15.67 12.15 -0.96
C SER A 299 17.11 11.79 -0.65
N LYS A 300 18.01 12.78 -0.74
CA LYS A 300 19.43 12.60 -0.38
C LYS A 300 19.60 12.13 1.07
N GLN A 301 18.69 12.52 1.96
CA GLN A 301 18.68 12.12 3.35
C GLN A 301 18.45 10.61 3.50
N VAL A 302 17.47 10.03 2.82
CA VAL A 302 17.21 8.59 2.82
C VAL A 302 18.39 7.83 2.22
N GLN A 303 18.82 8.21 1.02
CA GLN A 303 19.90 7.51 0.32
C GLN A 303 21.22 7.54 1.11
N ASN A 304 21.64 8.72 1.55
CA ASN A 304 22.89 8.87 2.29
C ASN A 304 22.79 8.27 3.70
N GLY A 305 21.67 8.47 4.39
CA GLY A 305 21.43 7.92 5.72
C GLY A 305 21.49 6.40 5.73
N LEU A 306 20.72 5.74 4.88
CA LEU A 306 20.68 4.26 4.82
C LEU A 306 22.01 3.68 4.35
N ARG A 307 22.62 4.23 3.29
CA ARG A 307 23.90 3.73 2.76
C ARG A 307 25.07 3.96 3.71
N ARG A 308 25.18 5.14 4.30
CA ARG A 308 26.33 5.48 5.16
C ARG A 308 26.17 4.94 6.58
N SER A 309 24.96 5.04 7.16
CA SER A 309 24.75 4.63 8.55
C SER A 309 24.56 3.12 8.69
N LEU A 310 23.94 2.44 7.72
CA LEU A 310 23.76 0.99 7.75
C LEU A 310 24.74 0.24 6.84
N GLY A 311 25.31 0.88 5.83
CA GLY A 311 26.16 0.21 4.85
C GLY A 311 25.40 -0.83 4.02
N CYS A 312 24.13 -0.59 3.72
CA CYS A 312 23.30 -1.45 2.89
C CYS A 312 23.21 -0.94 1.46
N THR A 313 22.91 -1.84 0.52
CA THR A 313 22.56 -1.48 -0.85
C THR A 313 21.11 -1.00 -0.90
N LEU A 314 20.81 -0.03 -1.78
CA LEU A 314 19.44 0.41 -2.05
C LEU A 314 19.03 -0.04 -3.43
N THR A 315 17.81 -0.51 -3.57
CA THR A 315 17.18 -0.84 -4.86
C THR A 315 15.77 -0.26 -4.91
N TRP A 316 15.31 0.04 -6.11
CA TRP A 316 13.98 0.53 -6.38
C TRP A 316 13.27 -0.42 -7.32
N GLY A 317 11.99 -0.66 -7.08
CA GLY A 317 11.17 -1.43 -8.00
C GLY A 317 11.00 -0.69 -9.34
N PRO A 318 10.68 -1.40 -10.43
CA PRO A 318 10.31 -0.77 -11.69
C PRO A 318 9.09 0.14 -11.50
N VAL A 319 9.06 1.29 -12.19
CA VAL A 319 7.94 2.23 -12.11
C VAL A 319 6.64 1.55 -12.56
N GLY A 320 5.59 1.68 -11.75
CA GLY A 320 4.29 1.07 -12.02
C GLY A 320 4.18 -0.43 -11.72
N CYS A 321 5.25 -1.06 -11.21
CA CYS A 321 5.28 -2.49 -10.86
C CYS A 321 4.96 -2.71 -9.37
N TRP A 322 3.71 -2.50 -8.97
CA TRP A 322 3.25 -2.66 -7.59
C TRP A 322 3.53 -4.07 -7.02
N TRP A 323 3.50 -5.11 -7.84
CA TRP A 323 3.81 -6.48 -7.41
C TRP A 323 5.24 -6.69 -6.91
N SER A 324 6.14 -5.74 -7.17
CA SER A 324 7.49 -5.79 -6.61
C SER A 324 7.45 -5.74 -5.07
N ASN A 325 6.43 -5.11 -4.49
CA ASN A 325 6.22 -4.97 -3.04
C ASN A 325 5.07 -5.85 -2.51
N ALA A 326 4.74 -6.94 -3.21
CA ALA A 326 3.61 -7.81 -2.88
C ALA A 326 3.60 -8.33 -1.42
N ILE A 327 4.76 -8.43 -0.79
CA ILE A 327 4.89 -8.87 0.62
C ILE A 327 4.37 -7.78 1.56
N THR A 328 4.84 -6.54 1.40
CA THR A 328 4.42 -5.40 2.21
C THR A 328 2.95 -5.04 1.94
N GLU A 329 2.50 -5.13 0.70
CA GLU A 329 1.08 -4.94 0.38
C GLU A 329 0.17 -5.99 1.06
N ARG A 330 0.61 -7.26 1.07
CA ARG A 330 -0.12 -8.31 1.79
C ARG A 330 -0.11 -8.06 3.30
N LEU A 331 1.01 -7.62 3.87
CA LEU A 331 1.12 -7.22 5.26
C LEU A 331 0.09 -6.14 5.60
N PHE A 332 0.06 -5.04 4.86
CA PHE A 332 -0.89 -3.95 5.10
C PHE A 332 -2.35 -4.39 4.92
N ARG A 333 -2.64 -5.19 3.91
CA ARG A 333 -3.98 -5.78 3.75
C ARG A 333 -4.39 -6.60 4.98
N THR A 334 -3.46 -7.37 5.54
CA THR A 334 -3.72 -8.16 6.75
C THR A 334 -4.02 -7.25 7.94
N LEU A 335 -3.22 -6.20 8.16
CA LEU A 335 -3.46 -5.21 9.22
C LEU A 335 -4.81 -4.51 9.07
N GLU A 336 -5.17 -4.12 7.85
CA GLU A 336 -6.47 -3.49 7.57
C GLU A 336 -7.63 -4.43 7.90
N THR A 337 -7.59 -5.65 7.36
CA THR A 337 -8.69 -6.61 7.50
C THR A 337 -8.88 -7.05 8.95
N HIS A 338 -7.81 -7.21 9.71
CA HIS A 338 -7.84 -7.75 11.07
C HIS A 338 -7.75 -6.67 12.16
N GLY A 339 -7.46 -5.42 11.80
CA GLY A 339 -7.31 -4.31 12.74
C GLY A 339 -8.23 -3.14 12.40
N PHE A 340 -7.84 -2.32 11.44
CA PHE A 340 -8.44 -1.00 11.25
C PHE A 340 -9.85 -1.02 10.63
N GLN A 341 -10.12 -1.96 9.70
CA GLN A 341 -11.45 -2.05 9.05
C GLN A 341 -12.54 -2.59 9.98
N ILE A 342 -12.16 -3.20 11.09
CA ILE A 342 -13.09 -3.68 12.12
C ILE A 342 -13.57 -2.53 13.02
N LEU A 343 -12.83 -1.43 13.10
CA LEU A 343 -13.14 -0.30 13.95
C LEU A 343 -14.36 0.48 13.41
N PRO A 344 -15.20 1.03 14.30
CA PRO A 344 -16.38 1.81 13.89
C PRO A 344 -16.06 3.01 12.99
N SER A 345 -14.85 3.59 13.13
CA SER A 345 -14.39 4.73 12.35
C SER A 345 -13.65 4.34 11.06
N SER A 346 -13.81 3.09 10.60
CA SER A 346 -13.25 2.64 9.32
C SER A 346 -13.78 3.47 8.15
N THR A 347 -12.88 3.77 7.19
CA THR A 347 -13.24 4.45 5.95
C THR A 347 -13.66 3.47 4.83
N GLY A 348 -13.66 2.15 5.14
CA GLY A 348 -13.92 1.08 4.19
C GLY A 348 -12.75 0.84 3.23
N SER A 349 -12.76 -0.31 2.57
CA SER A 349 -11.70 -0.76 1.65
C SER A 349 -11.76 -0.08 0.28
N ASN A 350 -12.95 0.38 -0.15
CA ASN A 350 -13.16 1.05 -1.42
C ASN A 350 -14.41 1.95 -1.38
N THR A 351 -14.67 2.67 -2.47
CA THR A 351 -15.81 3.61 -2.59
C THR A 351 -17.18 2.93 -2.59
N GLN A 352 -17.24 1.63 -2.79
CA GLN A 352 -18.48 0.83 -2.84
C GLN A 352 -18.68 -0.03 -1.58
N ASP A 353 -17.81 0.11 -0.59
CA ASP A 353 -17.89 -0.66 0.65
C ASP A 353 -19.17 -0.32 1.41
N VAL A 354 -19.98 -1.34 1.70
CA VAL A 354 -21.26 -1.21 2.41
C VAL A 354 -21.10 -0.65 3.82
N HIS A 355 -19.94 -0.85 4.42
CA HIS A 355 -19.58 -0.35 5.76
C HIS A 355 -19.07 1.09 5.75
N ARG A 356 -18.97 1.72 4.58
CA ARG A 356 -18.52 3.10 4.44
C ARG A 356 -19.58 4.08 4.92
N GLY A 357 -19.52 4.40 6.21
CA GLY A 357 -20.35 5.41 6.85
C GLY A 357 -19.65 6.79 6.96
N ASN A 358 -20.17 7.64 7.82
CA ASN A 358 -19.47 8.87 8.22
C ASN A 358 -18.41 8.53 9.27
N SER A 359 -17.24 8.09 8.83
CA SER A 359 -16.13 7.64 9.69
C SER A 359 -15.69 8.69 10.71
N ALA A 360 -15.75 9.98 10.36
CA ALA A 360 -15.45 11.08 11.29
C ALA A 360 -16.49 11.17 12.42
N LYS A 361 -17.76 10.98 12.11
CA LYS A 361 -18.85 10.93 13.10
C LYS A 361 -18.70 9.72 14.03
N GLU A 362 -18.41 8.55 13.45
CA GLU A 362 -18.23 7.34 14.25
C GLU A 362 -16.96 7.41 15.11
N ALA A 363 -15.87 8.02 14.61
CA ALA A 363 -14.66 8.27 15.40
C ALA A 363 -14.96 9.11 16.63
N THR A 364 -15.72 10.20 16.47
CA THR A 364 -16.13 11.09 17.56
C THR A 364 -17.07 10.40 18.55
N LYS A 365 -18.10 9.71 18.02
CA LYS A 365 -19.12 9.00 18.83
C LYS A 365 -18.52 7.90 19.70
N HIS A 366 -17.56 7.16 19.17
CA HIS A 366 -16.91 6.04 19.85
C HIS A 366 -15.62 6.43 20.57
N GLY A 367 -15.19 7.70 20.48
CA GLY A 367 -13.99 8.20 21.16
C GLY A 367 -12.71 7.50 20.70
N ILE A 368 -12.59 7.18 19.41
CA ILE A 368 -11.40 6.51 18.86
C ILE A 368 -10.23 7.50 18.86
N ARG A 369 -9.34 7.38 19.83
CA ARG A 369 -8.19 8.28 19.96
C ARG A 369 -7.05 7.86 19.04
N PHE A 370 -6.33 8.86 18.49
CA PHE A 370 -5.18 8.56 17.64
C PHE A 370 -4.05 7.87 18.41
N ASP A 371 -3.84 8.18 19.69
CA ASP A 371 -2.87 7.50 20.55
C ASP A 371 -3.15 5.99 20.64
N ASP A 372 -4.44 5.61 20.76
CA ASP A 372 -4.87 4.23 20.81
C ASP A 372 -4.61 3.50 19.46
N LEU A 373 -4.78 4.22 18.33
CA LEU A 373 -4.45 3.66 17.01
C LEU A 373 -2.94 3.43 16.85
N VAL A 374 -2.10 4.34 17.38
CA VAL A 374 -0.63 4.16 17.36
C VAL A 374 -0.22 2.94 18.18
N ASP A 375 -0.82 2.76 19.36
CA ASP A 375 -0.55 1.58 20.19
C ASP A 375 -1.08 0.29 19.55
N LEU A 376 -2.24 0.36 18.88
CA LEU A 376 -2.81 -0.77 18.12
C LEU A 376 -1.87 -1.26 17.01
N VAL A 377 -1.20 -0.35 16.32
CA VAL A 377 -0.20 -0.72 15.28
C VAL A 377 0.86 -1.64 15.86
N ASP A 378 1.40 -1.32 17.05
CA ASP A 378 2.43 -2.14 17.70
C ASP A 378 1.93 -3.55 18.04
N VAL A 379 0.73 -3.64 18.62
CA VAL A 379 0.10 -4.94 18.95
C VAL A 379 -0.13 -5.76 17.69
N LEU A 380 -0.64 -5.15 16.61
CA LEU A 380 -0.91 -5.84 15.35
C LEU A 380 0.36 -6.36 14.68
N PHE A 381 1.45 -5.61 14.67
CA PHE A 381 2.73 -6.06 14.13
C PHE A 381 3.34 -7.18 14.99
N ALA A 382 3.27 -7.05 16.32
CA ALA A 382 3.73 -8.10 17.22
C ALA A 382 2.94 -9.41 17.00
N GLU A 383 1.62 -9.31 16.84
CA GLU A 383 0.74 -10.46 16.56
C GLU A 383 1.02 -11.06 15.18
N TYR A 384 1.15 -10.23 14.14
CA TYR A 384 1.51 -10.67 12.78
C TYR A 384 2.80 -11.50 12.81
N ASN A 385 3.84 -11.01 13.47
CA ASN A 385 5.13 -11.69 13.54
C ASN A 385 5.07 -13.06 14.23
N SER A 386 4.13 -13.27 15.15
CA SER A 386 3.93 -14.54 15.86
C SER A 386 2.87 -15.44 15.23
N SER A 387 2.17 -14.97 14.20
CA SER A 387 1.08 -15.71 13.56
C SER A 387 1.59 -16.62 12.44
N LYS A 388 0.96 -17.79 12.27
CA LYS A 388 1.30 -18.76 11.24
C LYS A 388 1.07 -18.17 9.83
N CYS A 389 2.04 -18.38 8.95
CA CYS A 389 2.01 -17.88 7.58
C CYS A 389 2.07 -19.04 6.57
N LYS A 390 1.06 -19.17 5.69
CA LYS A 390 1.04 -20.20 4.64
C LYS A 390 2.24 -20.13 3.71
N ALA A 391 2.72 -18.93 3.38
CA ALA A 391 3.87 -18.73 2.52
C ALA A 391 5.19 -19.25 3.13
N LEU A 392 5.22 -19.46 4.45
CA LEU A 392 6.34 -20.03 5.20
C LEU A 392 6.11 -21.50 5.56
N GLY A 393 5.18 -22.19 4.90
CA GLY A 393 4.87 -23.59 5.23
C GLY A 393 4.12 -23.78 6.54
N GLY A 394 3.47 -22.73 7.07
CA GLY A 394 2.67 -22.81 8.29
C GLY A 394 3.41 -22.45 9.58
N ILE A 395 4.66 -22.00 9.50
CA ILE A 395 5.40 -21.41 10.63
C ILE A 395 5.18 -19.89 10.67
N SER A 396 5.44 -19.28 11.81
CA SER A 396 5.38 -17.81 11.96
C SER A 396 6.64 -17.13 11.43
N PRO A 397 6.59 -15.82 11.12
CA PRO A 397 7.77 -15.02 10.77
C PRO A 397 8.89 -15.09 11.83
N LEU A 398 8.55 -15.07 13.13
CA LEU A 398 9.55 -15.20 14.19
C LEU A 398 10.18 -16.60 14.22
N GLU A 399 9.39 -17.67 14.06
CA GLU A 399 9.90 -19.04 13.98
C GLU A 399 10.80 -19.23 12.76
N ALA A 400 10.44 -18.69 11.60
CA ALA A 400 11.28 -18.72 10.41
C ALA A 400 12.63 -18.03 10.63
N LEU A 401 12.61 -16.86 11.25
CA LEU A 401 13.83 -16.10 11.56
C LEU A 401 14.70 -16.82 12.60
N THR A 402 14.08 -17.39 13.64
CA THR A 402 14.79 -18.18 14.65
C THR A 402 15.46 -19.40 14.04
N GLY A 403 14.77 -20.14 13.17
CA GLY A 403 15.35 -21.30 12.49
C GLY A 403 16.59 -20.96 11.66
N HIS A 404 16.60 -19.83 10.95
CA HIS A 404 17.79 -19.35 10.24
C HIS A 404 18.91 -18.91 11.19
N LEU A 405 18.58 -18.32 12.34
CA LEU A 405 19.58 -17.93 13.34
C LEU A 405 20.25 -19.18 13.95
N ASP A 406 19.46 -20.22 14.25
CA ASP A 406 19.95 -21.49 14.78
C ASP A 406 20.85 -22.24 13.78
N LEU A 407 20.59 -22.09 12.48
CA LEU A 407 21.44 -22.61 11.39
C LEU A 407 22.75 -21.83 11.23
N GLY A 408 22.93 -20.70 11.93
CA GLY A 408 24.14 -19.90 11.88
C GLY A 408 24.28 -19.05 10.61
N ASP A 409 23.16 -18.61 10.01
CA ASP A 409 23.17 -17.81 8.80
C ASP A 409 23.88 -16.46 9.01
N ALA A 410 25.04 -16.31 8.39
CA ALA A 410 25.92 -15.15 8.54
C ALA A 410 25.29 -13.81 8.12
N VAL A 411 24.27 -13.84 7.26
CA VAL A 411 23.57 -12.63 6.78
C VAL A 411 22.73 -12.01 7.89
N ILE A 412 22.16 -12.82 8.78
CA ILE A 412 21.36 -12.34 9.92
C ILE A 412 22.23 -11.67 10.98
N GLN A 413 23.48 -12.07 11.09
CA GLN A 413 24.39 -11.61 12.13
C GLN A 413 25.21 -10.37 11.75
N ARG A 414 24.86 -9.68 10.67
CA ARG A 414 25.55 -8.45 10.29
C ARG A 414 25.24 -7.32 11.28
N PRO A 415 26.17 -6.90 12.13
CA PRO A 415 25.92 -5.82 13.09
C PRO A 415 25.76 -4.47 12.37
N VAL A 416 25.03 -3.57 13.01
CA VAL A 416 25.00 -2.17 12.60
C VAL A 416 26.42 -1.58 12.74
N PRO A 417 26.93 -0.85 11.73
CA PRO A 417 28.28 -0.27 11.80
C PRO A 417 28.48 0.65 13.02
N PRO A 418 29.69 0.70 13.58
CA PRO A 418 29.98 1.63 14.66
C PRO A 418 29.88 3.09 14.20
N ARG A 419 29.55 3.97 15.13
CA ARG A 419 29.38 5.40 14.87
C ARG A 419 30.75 6.05 14.69
N THR A 420 30.88 6.87 13.65
CA THR A 420 32.08 7.70 13.41
C THR A 420 31.65 9.10 12.97
N ALA A 421 32.59 10.05 12.94
CA ALA A 421 32.33 11.40 12.44
C ALA A 421 31.80 11.42 10.99
N LEU A 422 32.16 10.43 10.17
CA LEU A 422 31.71 10.29 8.78
C LEU A 422 30.54 9.32 8.61
N SER A 423 30.22 8.53 9.64
CA SER A 423 29.11 7.57 9.66
C SER A 423 28.21 7.83 10.88
N PRO A 424 27.32 8.83 10.81
CA PRO A 424 26.44 9.18 11.90
C PRO A 424 25.43 8.05 12.18
N PRO A 425 24.75 8.08 13.32
CA PRO A 425 23.64 7.19 13.58
C PRO A 425 22.57 7.29 12.49
N LEU A 426 21.81 6.23 12.31
CA LEU A 426 20.68 6.25 11.39
C LEU A 426 19.67 7.34 11.78
N GLY A 427 19.21 8.11 10.81
CA GLY A 427 18.31 9.26 11.00
C GLY A 427 19.01 10.60 11.24
N VAL A 428 20.34 10.59 11.35
CA VAL A 428 21.15 11.79 11.53
C VAL A 428 21.73 12.24 10.19
N SER A 429 21.44 13.46 9.79
CA SER A 429 22.04 14.08 8.59
C SER A 429 23.38 14.72 8.90
N ILE A 430 24.31 14.61 7.95
CA ILE A 430 25.59 15.34 8.03
C ILE A 430 25.42 16.66 7.29
N GLU A 431 25.60 17.77 8.01
CA GLU A 431 25.55 19.12 7.43
C GLU A 431 26.90 19.80 7.62
N ARG A 432 27.43 20.47 6.59
CA ARG A 432 28.62 21.30 6.67
C ARG A 432 28.20 22.73 6.83
N LEU A 433 28.45 23.30 8.00
CA LEU A 433 27.96 24.60 8.39
C LEU A 433 29.13 25.57 8.62
N PRO A 434 29.04 26.84 8.19
CA PRO A 434 30.02 27.84 8.51
C PRO A 434 29.94 28.22 9.99
N VAL A 435 31.09 28.34 10.66
CA VAL A 435 31.17 28.90 12.00
C VAL A 435 31.06 30.42 11.89
N ARG A 436 30.11 30.98 12.61
CA ARG A 436 29.89 32.42 12.72
C ARG A 436 30.35 32.93 14.09
N GLY A 437 30.69 34.15 14.17
CA GLY A 437 31.16 34.85 15.37
C GLY A 437 31.79 36.19 15.00
N ASN A 438 32.21 36.94 15.99
CA ASN A 438 33.00 38.15 15.76
C ASN A 438 33.93 38.38 16.96
N TYR A 439 35.21 38.31 16.72
CA TYR A 439 36.22 38.48 17.75
C TYR A 439 36.21 39.92 18.33
N GLU A 440 36.09 40.92 17.47
CA GLU A 440 36.12 42.35 17.85
C GLU A 440 34.93 42.74 18.72
N GLU A 441 33.76 42.17 18.44
CA GLU A 441 32.52 42.37 19.21
C GLU A 441 32.41 41.41 20.42
N GLY A 442 33.38 40.53 20.63
CA GLY A 442 33.32 39.50 21.68
C GLY A 442 32.23 38.44 21.44
N ARG A 443 31.70 38.35 20.22
CA ARG A 443 30.66 37.37 19.87
C ARG A 443 31.30 36.01 19.67
N ARG A 444 31.00 35.08 20.60
CA ARG A 444 31.55 33.71 20.61
C ARG A 444 31.16 32.93 19.35
N PRO A 445 32.00 31.96 18.91
CA PRO A 445 31.75 31.07 17.80
C PRO A 445 30.42 30.26 17.98
N TYR A 446 29.64 30.17 16.93
CA TYR A 446 28.41 29.37 16.85
C TYR A 446 28.14 28.92 15.42
N VAL A 447 27.28 27.93 15.24
CA VAL A 447 26.68 27.55 13.96
C VAL A 447 25.19 27.87 13.95
N GLU A 448 24.63 28.06 12.79
CA GLU A 448 23.20 28.36 12.65
C GLU A 448 22.47 27.20 11.93
N ILE A 449 21.41 26.68 12.55
CA ILE A 449 20.58 25.60 12.02
C ILE A 449 19.11 26.01 12.18
N ASP A 450 18.38 26.09 11.07
CA ASP A 450 16.95 26.41 11.04
C ASP A 450 16.60 27.60 11.96
N GLU A 451 17.26 28.75 11.74
CA GLU A 451 17.04 30.04 12.42
C GLU A 451 17.35 30.01 13.95
N SER A 452 18.17 29.08 14.39
CA SER A 452 18.67 29.04 15.76
C SER A 452 20.17 28.92 15.78
N ARG A 453 20.82 29.64 16.74
CA ARG A 453 22.25 29.55 16.99
C ARG A 453 22.53 28.35 17.89
N TYR A 454 23.56 27.59 17.54
CA TYR A 454 24.01 26.43 18.29
C TYR A 454 25.47 26.64 18.67
N THR A 455 25.81 26.39 19.92
CA THR A 455 27.20 26.40 20.39
C THR A 455 27.43 25.31 21.43
N SER A 456 28.68 24.92 21.58
CA SER A 456 29.15 24.04 22.65
C SER A 456 30.24 24.75 23.43
N PRO A 457 30.56 24.33 24.67
CA PRO A 457 31.69 24.88 25.42
C PRO A 457 32.97 24.85 24.61
N SER A 458 33.26 23.72 23.93
CA SER A 458 34.49 23.57 23.14
C SER A 458 34.50 24.46 21.88
N LEU A 459 33.36 24.66 21.20
CA LEU A 459 33.28 25.54 20.03
C LEU A 459 33.37 27.01 20.45
N ALA A 460 32.74 27.39 21.56
CA ALA A 460 32.68 28.78 22.03
C ALA A 460 34.03 29.42 22.32
N GLU A 461 35.06 28.60 22.51
CA GLU A 461 36.46 29.04 22.75
C GLU A 461 37.30 29.06 21.48
N ARG A 462 36.79 28.52 20.37
CA ARG A 462 37.53 28.31 19.13
C ARG A 462 37.30 29.46 18.13
N PHE A 463 37.76 30.67 18.49
CA PHE A 463 37.68 31.84 17.61
C PHE A 463 38.47 31.67 16.30
N ASP A 464 39.44 30.77 16.30
CA ASP A 464 40.22 30.37 15.13
C ASP A 464 39.40 29.68 14.05
N LEU A 465 38.21 29.16 14.39
CA LEU A 465 37.32 28.51 13.46
C LEU A 465 36.28 29.44 12.80
N ILE A 466 36.26 30.73 13.18
CA ILE A 466 35.33 31.70 12.57
C ILE A 466 35.61 31.80 11.06
N GLY A 467 34.59 31.58 10.23
CA GLY A 467 34.70 31.53 8.77
C GLY A 467 34.96 30.12 8.21
N GLU A 468 35.52 29.22 9.03
CA GLU A 468 35.75 27.83 8.66
C GLU A 468 34.41 27.02 8.67
N ARG A 469 34.45 25.83 8.06
CA ARG A 469 33.30 24.90 8.07
C ARG A 469 33.53 23.82 9.12
N VAL A 470 32.43 23.43 9.74
CA VAL A 470 32.37 22.31 10.68
C VAL A 470 31.29 21.31 10.23
N VAL A 471 31.44 20.08 10.65
CA VAL A 471 30.51 18.99 10.37
C VAL A 471 29.54 18.89 11.54
N ALA A 472 28.26 19.07 11.27
CA ALA A 472 27.18 18.93 12.23
C ALA A 472 26.39 17.64 11.99
N HIS A 473 26.18 16.88 13.04
CA HIS A 473 25.32 15.69 13.03
C HIS A 473 23.93 16.06 13.51
N VAL A 474 23.01 16.31 12.59
CA VAL A 474 21.66 16.81 12.88
C VAL A 474 20.66 15.67 12.88
N ASP A 475 20.11 15.34 14.06
CA ASP A 475 18.98 14.42 14.19
C ASP A 475 17.68 15.21 13.91
N GLY A 476 17.04 14.94 12.76
CA GLY A 476 15.79 15.59 12.37
C GLY A 476 14.62 15.28 13.30
N SER A 477 14.70 14.24 14.12
CA SER A 477 13.66 13.85 15.09
C SER A 477 13.83 14.50 16.48
N ASP A 478 15.04 14.99 16.79
CA ASP A 478 15.33 15.69 18.05
C ASP A 478 16.43 16.74 17.86
N MET A 479 16.01 17.99 17.74
CA MET A 479 16.89 19.12 17.45
C MET A 479 17.47 19.79 18.70
N ARG A 480 17.36 19.18 19.89
CA ARG A 480 17.86 19.75 21.15
C ARG A 480 19.39 19.74 21.25
N GLU A 481 20.02 18.77 20.62
CA GLU A 481 21.46 18.56 20.72
C GLU A 481 22.01 18.20 19.34
N VAL A 482 23.15 18.83 18.97
CA VAL A 482 23.83 18.62 17.70
C VAL A 482 25.31 18.39 17.93
N PRO A 483 25.81 17.16 17.83
CA PRO A 483 27.24 16.89 17.84
C PRO A 483 27.96 17.60 16.70
N LEU A 484 29.07 18.32 17.02
CA LEU A 484 29.90 19.02 16.06
C LEU A 484 31.28 18.40 15.96
N TYR A 485 31.80 18.40 14.75
CA TYR A 485 33.14 17.91 14.44
C TYR A 485 33.88 18.88 13.51
N SER A 486 35.18 18.98 13.64
CA SER A 486 36.00 19.65 12.63
C SER A 486 35.97 18.85 11.30
N GLU A 487 36.36 19.45 10.19
CA GLU A 487 36.45 18.72 8.90
C GLU A 487 37.47 17.54 8.98
N LYS A 488 38.42 17.58 9.88
CA LYS A 488 39.37 16.50 10.16
C LYS A 488 38.80 15.42 11.10
N GLY A 489 37.57 15.54 11.55
CA GLY A 489 36.89 14.57 12.40
C GLY A 489 37.11 14.73 13.91
N ALA A 490 37.85 15.74 14.36
CA ALA A 490 37.99 16.01 15.77
C ALA A 490 36.68 16.55 16.37
N SER A 491 36.28 16.05 17.56
CA SER A 491 35.05 16.49 18.22
C SER A 491 35.18 17.93 18.70
N LEU A 492 34.16 18.73 18.43
CA LEU A 492 33.95 20.08 18.95
C LEU A 492 32.87 20.14 20.03
N GLY A 493 32.49 18.96 20.54
CA GLY A 493 31.46 18.81 21.55
C GLY A 493 30.04 18.77 20.99
N THR A 494 29.06 18.62 21.87
CA THR A 494 27.64 18.66 21.53
C THR A 494 27.13 20.07 21.69
N ALA A 495 26.70 20.67 20.58
CA ALA A 495 26.13 22.01 20.56
C ALA A 495 24.64 21.98 20.91
N VAL A 496 24.22 22.99 21.68
CA VAL A 496 22.82 23.18 22.07
C VAL A 496 22.32 24.54 21.54
N PRO A 497 21.02 24.68 21.27
CA PRO A 497 20.46 25.95 20.80
C PRO A 497 20.54 27.04 21.87
N ASP A 498 20.65 28.30 21.46
CA ASP A 498 20.73 29.47 22.35
C ASP A 498 19.44 29.69 23.15
N LYS A 499 18.29 29.40 22.56
CA LYS A 499 16.97 29.61 23.17
C LYS A 499 16.59 28.45 24.06
N LEU A 500 16.26 28.75 25.33
CA LEU A 500 15.96 27.76 26.37
C LEU A 500 14.82 26.81 26.00
N TYR A 501 13.74 27.33 25.44
CA TYR A 501 12.59 26.51 25.04
C TYR A 501 12.95 25.46 23.99
N TRP A 502 13.95 25.70 23.11
CA TRP A 502 14.46 24.69 22.18
C TRP A 502 15.33 23.63 22.87
N ARG A 503 15.96 23.92 24.00
CA ARG A 503 16.74 22.95 24.77
C ARG A 503 15.85 22.00 25.57
N GLU A 504 14.84 22.54 26.20
CA GLU A 504 14.02 21.82 27.17
C GLU A 504 12.95 20.95 26.51
N ASN A 505 12.42 21.37 25.38
CA ASN A 505 11.34 20.66 24.71
C ASN A 505 11.87 19.83 23.55
N LYS A 506 11.60 18.51 23.59
CA LYS A 506 11.87 17.65 22.44
C LYS A 506 11.04 18.12 21.26
N HIS A 507 11.66 18.31 20.13
CA HIS A 507 10.99 18.75 18.91
C HIS A 507 11.76 18.30 17.67
N SER A 508 11.01 17.94 16.62
CA SER A 508 11.58 17.63 15.32
C SER A 508 11.93 18.89 14.52
N ARG A 509 12.72 18.70 13.47
CA ARG A 509 13.02 19.74 12.49
C ARG A 509 11.74 20.29 11.82
N TRP A 510 10.76 19.40 11.60
CA TRP A 510 9.46 19.81 11.07
C TRP A 510 8.74 20.75 12.03
N LEU A 511 8.61 20.38 13.30
CA LEU A 511 7.93 21.22 14.30
C LEU A 511 8.63 22.58 14.44
N ARG A 512 9.97 22.61 14.46
CA ARG A 512 10.74 23.87 14.47
C ARG A 512 10.37 24.76 13.29
N LYS A 513 10.36 24.21 12.07
CA LYS A 513 9.99 24.97 10.87
C LYS A 513 8.55 25.50 10.93
N GLN A 514 7.61 24.73 11.48
CA GLN A 514 6.23 25.18 11.64
C GLN A 514 6.14 26.34 12.65
N VAL A 515 6.79 26.22 13.81
CA VAL A 515 6.82 27.27 14.83
C VAL A 515 7.48 28.54 14.26
N ASN A 516 8.65 28.45 13.64
CA ASN A 516 9.35 29.60 13.03
C ASN A 516 8.47 30.26 11.94
N LYS A 517 7.74 29.46 11.15
CA LYS A 517 6.79 29.98 10.16
C LYS A 517 5.63 30.74 10.81
N ALA A 518 5.12 30.26 11.95
CA ALA A 518 4.04 30.92 12.69
C ALA A 518 4.53 32.24 13.33
N VAL A 519 5.76 32.25 13.86
CA VAL A 519 6.41 33.47 14.40
C VAL A 519 6.58 34.51 13.28
N ARG A 520 7.14 34.13 12.13
CA ARG A 520 7.33 35.05 10.98
C ARG A 520 6.03 35.64 10.44
N ARG A 521 4.92 34.90 10.60
CA ARG A 521 3.58 35.39 10.21
C ARG A 521 2.88 36.21 11.28
N GLY A 522 3.50 36.40 12.44
CA GLY A 522 2.94 37.15 13.55
C GLY A 522 1.81 36.42 14.30
N TYR A 523 1.63 35.11 14.07
CA TYR A 523 0.66 34.32 14.83
C TYR A 523 1.13 33.98 16.24
N ILE A 524 2.43 33.98 16.46
CA ILE A 524 3.10 33.73 17.73
C ILE A 524 4.05 34.87 18.01
N ASP A 525 4.04 35.39 19.24
CA ASP A 525 4.96 36.43 19.64
C ASP A 525 6.41 35.89 19.68
N ASN A 526 7.34 36.64 19.10
CA ASN A 526 8.75 36.30 19.12
C ASN A 526 9.37 36.36 20.53
N ALA A 527 8.76 37.15 21.45
CA ALA A 527 9.17 37.25 22.84
C ALA A 527 8.49 36.20 23.76
N ALA A 528 7.72 35.29 23.20
CA ALA A 528 7.05 34.25 23.95
C ALA A 528 8.05 33.35 24.70
N SER A 529 7.74 33.01 25.94
CA SER A 529 8.57 32.12 26.78
C SER A 529 8.65 30.69 26.20
N ASN A 530 7.54 30.21 25.60
CA ASN A 530 7.48 28.90 24.94
C ASN A 530 6.65 28.94 23.65
N PRO A 531 7.25 29.29 22.50
CA PRO A 531 6.55 29.31 21.21
C PRO A 531 6.03 27.93 20.74
N ILE A 532 6.58 26.82 21.24
CA ILE A 532 6.11 25.47 20.91
C ILE A 532 4.72 25.24 21.52
N GLU A 533 4.56 25.54 22.81
CA GLU A 533 3.27 25.44 23.49
C GLU A 533 2.23 26.37 22.87
N GLN A 534 2.64 27.60 22.51
CA GLN A 534 1.73 28.52 21.82
C GLN A 534 1.31 28.00 20.45
N PHE A 535 2.20 27.37 19.70
CA PHE A 535 1.86 26.75 18.42
C PHE A 535 0.84 25.61 18.59
N ILE A 536 1.04 24.77 19.60
CA ILE A 536 0.11 23.67 19.93
C ILE A 536 -1.24 24.25 20.34
N ALA A 537 -1.26 25.23 21.23
CA ALA A 537 -2.48 25.89 21.71
C ALA A 537 -3.24 26.61 20.58
N LEU A 538 -2.53 27.31 19.70
CA LEU A 538 -3.11 27.99 18.54
C LEU A 538 -3.76 26.98 17.58
N SER A 539 -3.06 25.89 17.27
CA SER A 539 -3.57 24.83 16.40
C SER A 539 -4.78 24.12 17.04
N ALA A 540 -4.71 23.85 18.34
CA ALA A 540 -5.80 23.25 19.11
C ALA A 540 -7.04 24.16 19.11
N ARG A 541 -6.85 25.47 19.38
CA ARG A 541 -7.94 26.44 19.36
C ARG A 541 -8.59 26.55 17.98
N ALA A 542 -7.81 26.69 16.92
CA ALA A 542 -8.33 26.72 15.55
C ALA A 542 -9.14 25.46 15.21
N ALA A 543 -8.67 24.29 15.66
CA ALA A 543 -9.39 23.04 15.49
C ALA A 543 -10.70 23.00 16.29
N TYR A 544 -10.69 23.48 17.53
CA TYR A 544 -11.85 23.54 18.42
C TYR A 544 -12.94 24.49 17.88
N ASP A 545 -12.53 25.70 17.48
CA ASP A 545 -13.44 26.74 16.96
C ASP A 545 -14.03 26.32 15.58
N GLY A 546 -13.24 25.66 14.75
CA GLY A 546 -13.68 25.15 13.45
C GLY A 546 -14.50 23.84 13.51
N HIS A 547 -14.61 23.21 14.68
CA HIS A 547 -15.30 21.94 14.83
C HIS A 547 -16.81 22.10 15.03
N ASN A 548 -17.60 21.45 14.16
CA ASN A 548 -19.06 21.36 14.32
C ASN A 548 -19.44 19.97 14.88
N PRO A 549 -19.90 19.87 16.15
CA PRO A 549 -20.27 18.59 16.76
C PRO A 549 -21.43 17.86 16.05
N ALA A 550 -22.34 18.60 15.40
CA ALA A 550 -23.45 18.01 14.66
C ALA A 550 -23.02 17.40 13.31
N ARG A 551 -21.93 17.94 12.74
CA ARG A 551 -21.37 17.48 11.44
C ARG A 551 -19.85 17.41 11.53
N PRO A 552 -19.31 16.47 12.31
CA PRO A 552 -17.86 16.36 12.50
C PRO A 552 -17.16 16.07 11.17
N LYS A 553 -16.11 16.85 10.93
CA LYS A 553 -15.22 16.72 9.76
C LYS A 553 -13.78 16.60 10.24
N VAL A 554 -12.94 15.95 9.42
CA VAL A 554 -11.50 15.88 9.65
C VAL A 554 -10.90 17.29 9.70
N SER A 555 -10.11 17.56 10.74
CA SER A 555 -9.46 18.86 10.98
C SER A 555 -7.95 18.79 10.72
N LYS A 556 -7.47 19.61 9.79
CA LYS A 556 -6.01 19.76 9.55
C LYS A 556 -5.30 20.41 10.74
N ASP A 557 -5.94 21.36 11.39
CA ASP A 557 -5.37 22.02 12.58
C ASP A 557 -5.35 21.06 13.77
N GLY A 558 -6.40 20.21 13.92
CA GLY A 558 -6.40 19.10 14.87
C GLY A 558 -5.27 18.11 14.61
N THR A 559 -5.00 17.78 13.34
CA THR A 559 -3.87 16.93 12.96
C THR A 559 -2.53 17.56 13.33
N ARG A 560 -2.34 18.86 13.10
CA ARG A 560 -1.11 19.60 13.50
C ARG A 560 -0.92 19.63 15.00
N ALA A 561 -1.99 19.91 15.75
CA ALA A 561 -1.96 19.91 17.20
C ALA A 561 -1.61 18.52 17.75
N ALA A 562 -2.22 17.47 17.21
CA ALA A 562 -1.95 16.08 17.58
C ALA A 562 -0.49 15.70 17.30
N ALA A 563 0.03 16.01 16.09
CA ALA A 563 1.41 15.73 15.71
C ALA A 563 2.42 16.44 16.62
N ALA A 564 2.24 17.75 16.86
CA ALA A 564 3.11 18.53 17.71
C ALA A 564 3.09 18.05 19.17
N SER A 565 1.90 17.76 19.71
CA SER A 565 1.75 17.21 21.06
C SER A 565 2.38 15.84 21.21
N HIS A 566 2.27 14.97 20.19
CA HIS A 566 2.87 13.64 20.22
C HIS A 566 4.41 13.71 20.26
N GLU A 567 5.02 14.63 19.50
CA GLU A 567 6.46 14.81 19.46
C GLU A 567 7.02 15.34 20.80
N THR A 568 6.28 16.22 21.47
CA THR A 568 6.73 16.87 22.71
C THR A 568 6.47 16.07 23.98
N LYS A 569 5.61 15.04 23.92
CA LYS A 569 5.37 14.14 25.06
C LYS A 569 6.66 13.44 25.46
N LYS A 570 7.05 13.54 26.73
CA LYS A 570 8.12 12.73 27.29
C LYS A 570 7.71 11.26 27.19
N PRO A 571 8.60 10.35 26.74
CA PRO A 571 8.30 8.94 26.77
C PRO A 571 8.01 8.56 28.24
N VAL A 572 6.86 7.95 28.49
CA VAL A 572 6.58 7.37 29.80
C VAL A 572 7.54 6.21 29.99
N SER A 573 8.57 6.41 30.82
CA SER A 573 9.47 5.33 31.19
C SER A 573 8.68 4.35 32.06
N VAL A 574 8.31 3.22 31.47
CA VAL A 574 7.74 2.11 32.23
C VAL A 574 8.90 1.50 33.01
N LYS A 575 8.91 1.67 34.33
CA LYS A 575 9.77 0.88 35.20
C LYS A 575 9.47 -0.59 34.92
N ALA A 576 10.51 -1.36 34.60
CA ALA A 576 10.37 -2.80 34.39
C ALA A 576 9.57 -3.43 35.56
N PRO A 577 8.56 -4.27 35.29
CA PRO A 577 7.81 -4.92 36.36
C PRO A 577 8.77 -5.75 37.20
N LYS A 578 8.75 -5.55 38.52
CA LYS A 578 9.48 -6.38 39.46
C LYS A 578 9.01 -7.83 39.22
N LYS A 579 9.94 -8.77 39.02
CA LYS A 579 9.64 -10.19 38.93
C LYS A 579 8.85 -10.62 40.17
N GLY A 580 7.64 -11.11 39.97
CA GLY A 580 6.81 -11.69 41.01
C GLY A 580 5.56 -10.87 41.34
N GLY A 581 4.47 -11.19 40.68
CA GLY A 581 3.14 -10.65 40.98
C GLY A 581 2.25 -10.68 39.74
N THR A 582 1.25 -11.52 39.74
CA THR A 582 0.16 -11.59 38.75
C THR A 582 -0.89 -10.50 39.00
N ASP A 583 -0.48 -9.28 39.33
CA ASP A 583 -1.43 -8.16 39.46
C ASP A 583 -1.48 -7.36 38.15
N ASP A 584 -2.47 -7.70 37.36
CA ASP A 584 -2.79 -7.14 36.05
C ASP A 584 -3.62 -5.86 36.21
N THR A 585 -3.06 -4.86 36.90
CA THR A 585 -3.72 -3.57 37.19
C THR A 585 -3.47 -2.48 36.16
N THR A 586 -2.99 -2.82 34.96
CA THR A 586 -2.82 -1.83 33.88
C THR A 586 -4.19 -1.33 33.41
N PRO A 587 -4.46 -0.01 33.41
CA PRO A 587 -5.77 0.50 33.02
C PRO A 587 -6.07 0.14 31.57
N VAL A 588 -7.19 -0.53 31.36
CA VAL A 588 -7.70 -0.87 30.02
C VAL A 588 -8.22 0.41 29.37
N ARG A 589 -7.63 0.82 28.27
CA ARG A 589 -8.16 1.90 27.44
C ARG A 589 -9.15 1.32 26.43
N PRO A 590 -10.45 1.63 26.49
CA PRO A 590 -11.38 1.12 25.49
C PRO A 590 -11.17 1.85 24.16
N ILE A 591 -10.83 1.10 23.12
CA ILE A 591 -11.03 1.55 21.73
C ILE A 591 -12.47 1.20 21.39
N GLY A 592 -13.38 2.14 21.37
CA GLY A 592 -14.76 1.95 20.96
C GLY A 592 -15.33 0.51 21.12
N ARG A 593 -16.60 0.31 21.22
CA ARG A 593 -17.16 -1.05 21.37
C ARG A 593 -16.97 -1.86 20.09
N ILE A 594 -15.94 -2.69 20.04
CA ILE A 594 -15.77 -3.70 18.99
C ILE A 594 -16.80 -4.81 19.22
N PRO A 595 -17.61 -5.17 18.22
CA PRO A 595 -18.57 -6.27 18.33
C PRO A 595 -17.90 -7.56 18.77
N LYS A 596 -18.51 -8.28 19.73
CA LYS A 596 -17.93 -9.50 20.35
C LYS A 596 -17.49 -10.56 19.33
N HIS A 597 -18.21 -10.71 18.21
CA HIS A 597 -17.92 -11.70 17.16
C HIS A 597 -16.67 -11.38 16.32
N LEU A 598 -16.12 -10.14 16.41
CA LEU A 598 -14.93 -9.72 15.66
C LEU A 598 -13.65 -9.75 16.53
N ARG A 599 -13.76 -10.16 17.82
CA ARG A 599 -12.67 -10.04 18.80
C ARG A 599 -11.61 -11.15 18.70
N ASN A 600 -11.96 -12.30 18.12
CA ASN A 600 -11.09 -13.48 18.01
C ASN A 600 -10.77 -13.76 16.55
N THR A 601 -9.81 -13.05 16.00
CA THR A 601 -9.36 -13.29 14.63
C THR A 601 -8.31 -14.38 14.63
N ASP A 602 -8.62 -15.49 13.99
CA ASP A 602 -7.68 -16.59 13.77
C ASP A 602 -6.81 -16.29 12.54
N TRP A 603 -5.59 -15.84 12.79
CA TRP A 603 -4.61 -15.51 11.76
C TRP A 603 -4.14 -16.72 10.94
N SER A 604 -4.42 -17.96 11.39
CA SER A 604 -3.98 -19.18 10.71
C SER A 604 -4.71 -19.43 9.38
N LYS A 605 -5.79 -18.70 9.11
CA LYS A 605 -6.62 -18.88 7.91
C LYS A 605 -6.11 -18.11 6.68
N TYR A 606 -5.11 -17.26 6.86
CA TYR A 606 -4.54 -16.38 5.84
C TYR A 606 -3.03 -16.54 5.74
#